data_325adecf96b1d3ca8b6177cd48b47484
#
_entry.id   325adecf96b1d3ca8b6177cd48b47484
#
_cell.length_a   1.000
_cell.length_b   1.000
_cell.length_c   1.000
_cell.angle_alpha   90.00
_cell.angle_beta   90.00
_cell.angle_gamma   90.00
#
_symmetry.space_group_name_H-M   'P 1'
#
loop_
_entity.id
_entity.type
_entity.pdbx_description
1 polymer ?
#
loop_
_entity_poly.entity_id
_entity_poly.type
_entity_poly.pdbx_seq_one_letter_code
_entity_poly.pdbx_strand_id
1 'polypeptide(L)'
;MRHPCLALLMATAALAGCAGRQALESTEHLTVVKDSATLPAPNRQDLTASDRPSLVGPLDTIQVDVFNVPDLSREVQVDASGRISMPLAGTIDARGKTSAELAQAIEAALRGRYVRNPEVTINIKSSVSQVVTIDGQVVEPGLYPVTNQMTLMRAIASAKGLSEYARQDDVVILRTVDGRKMAGL
;
A
#
# COMPACT_ATOMS: atom_id res chain seq x y z
N MET A 1 -10.16 -40.05 67.11
CA MET A 1 -8.93 -39.67 66.44
C MET A 1 -9.25 -39.60 64.96
N ARG A 2 -9.43 -38.38 64.40
CA ARG A 2 -10.00 -38.14 63.09
C ARG A 2 -8.98 -37.32 62.30
N HIS A 3 -8.59 -37.85 61.16
CA HIS A 3 -7.48 -37.38 60.33
C HIS A 3 -7.78 -36.05 59.61
N PRO A 4 -6.99 -34.99 59.75
CA PRO A 4 -7.07 -33.79 58.98
C PRO A 4 -5.96 -33.71 57.89
N CYS A 5 -5.84 -34.71 57.05
CA CYS A 5 -4.82 -34.75 56.00
C CYS A 5 -5.39 -34.72 54.54
N LEU A 6 -6.71 -34.58 54.36
CA LEU A 6 -7.31 -34.64 53.05
C LEU A 6 -7.75 -33.28 52.46
N ALA A 7 -7.51 -32.20 53.15
CA ALA A 7 -7.95 -30.86 52.72
C ALA A 7 -6.87 -30.01 52.04
N LEU A 8 -5.63 -30.48 51.88
CA LEU A 8 -4.50 -29.68 51.33
C LEU A 8 -4.10 -30.04 49.92
N LEU A 9 -4.86 -30.89 49.21
CA LEU A 9 -4.50 -31.35 47.86
C LEU A 9 -5.40 -30.81 46.75
N MET A 10 -6.28 -29.84 47.01
CA MET A 10 -7.20 -29.25 46.03
C MET A 10 -6.92 -27.80 45.66
N ALA A 11 -5.79 -27.22 46.04
CA ALA A 11 -5.53 -25.79 45.83
C ALA A 11 -4.44 -25.45 44.81
N THR A 12 -3.91 -26.45 44.03
CA THR A 12 -2.79 -26.19 43.09
C THR A 12 -3.14 -26.38 41.62
N ALA A 13 -4.41 -26.49 41.24
CA ALA A 13 -4.81 -26.77 39.85
C ALA A 13 -5.37 -25.59 39.05
N ALA A 14 -5.12 -24.35 39.43
CA ALA A 14 -5.78 -23.21 38.77
C ALA A 14 -4.83 -22.12 38.18
N LEU A 15 -3.57 -22.44 37.86
CA LEU A 15 -2.65 -21.47 37.21
C LEU A 15 -2.01 -21.99 35.91
N ALA A 16 -2.66 -22.89 35.21
CA ALA A 16 -2.34 -23.10 33.80
C ALA A 16 -3.16 -22.16 32.92
N GLY A 17 -3.01 -20.86 33.17
CA GLY A 17 -3.46 -19.80 32.26
C GLY A 17 -2.64 -19.89 31.00
N CYS A 18 -3.19 -20.53 29.98
CA CYS A 18 -2.65 -20.63 28.63
C CYS A 18 -2.34 -19.22 28.08
N ALA A 19 -1.07 -18.85 28.04
CA ALA A 19 -0.57 -17.92 27.05
C ALA A 19 -0.63 -18.60 25.68
N GLY A 20 -1.84 -18.96 25.25
CA GLY A 20 -2.11 -19.49 23.92
C GLY A 20 -1.84 -18.38 22.91
N ARG A 21 -0.91 -18.64 22.02
CA ARG A 21 -0.73 -17.87 20.78
C ARG A 21 -2.10 -17.81 20.10
N GLN A 22 -2.70 -16.64 20.02
CA GLN A 22 -3.89 -16.45 19.17
C GLN A 22 -3.40 -16.54 17.74
N ALA A 23 -3.44 -17.73 17.18
CA ALA A 23 -3.18 -17.93 15.77
C ALA A 23 -4.29 -17.22 14.99
N LEU A 24 -3.92 -16.41 14.02
CA LEU A 24 -4.86 -15.88 13.04
C LEU A 24 -5.52 -17.07 12.34
N GLU A 25 -6.85 -17.13 12.43
CA GLU A 25 -7.65 -18.14 11.73
C GLU A 25 -8.30 -17.53 10.49
N SER A 26 -8.42 -18.35 9.44
CA SER A 26 -9.13 -17.94 8.24
C SER A 26 -10.62 -17.79 8.53
N THR A 27 -11.21 -16.70 8.05
CA THR A 27 -12.64 -16.44 8.12
C THR A 27 -13.21 -16.32 6.70
N GLU A 28 -14.54 -16.19 6.57
CA GLU A 28 -15.19 -16.02 5.26
C GLU A 28 -14.62 -14.86 4.44
N HIS A 29 -14.12 -13.81 5.11
CA HIS A 29 -13.59 -12.60 4.48
C HIS A 29 -12.07 -12.45 4.59
N LEU A 30 -11.38 -13.37 5.25
CA LEU A 30 -9.93 -13.33 5.47
C LEU A 30 -9.32 -14.69 5.22
N THR A 31 -8.45 -14.81 4.24
CA THR A 31 -7.65 -16.02 3.98
C THR A 31 -6.27 -15.85 4.64
N VAL A 32 -5.94 -16.73 5.57
CA VAL A 32 -4.62 -16.74 6.23
C VAL A 32 -3.71 -17.75 5.53
N VAL A 33 -2.61 -17.26 4.96
CA VAL A 33 -1.54 -18.08 4.36
C VAL A 33 -0.45 -18.25 5.41
N LYS A 34 -0.38 -19.43 6.02
CA LYS A 34 0.54 -19.72 7.15
C LYS A 34 1.96 -20.08 6.72
N ASP A 35 2.19 -20.25 5.43
CA ASP A 35 3.49 -20.72 4.94
C ASP A 35 4.06 -19.79 3.90
N SER A 36 5.12 -19.08 4.27
CA SER A 36 5.90 -18.24 3.36
C SER A 36 6.58 -19.05 2.25
N ALA A 37 6.70 -20.37 2.40
CA ALA A 37 7.24 -21.26 1.38
C ALA A 37 6.34 -21.39 0.14
N THR A 38 5.07 -20.98 0.22
CA THR A 38 4.16 -20.94 -0.93
C THR A 38 4.30 -19.70 -1.80
N LEU A 39 5.07 -18.70 -1.35
CA LEU A 39 5.39 -17.56 -2.18
C LEU A 39 6.43 -17.99 -3.23
N PRO A 40 6.12 -17.84 -4.53
CA PRO A 40 7.10 -18.16 -5.56
C PRO A 40 8.35 -17.31 -5.34
N ALA A 41 9.52 -17.94 -5.47
CA ALA A 41 10.78 -17.22 -5.41
C ALA A 41 10.78 -16.10 -6.46
N PRO A 42 11.27 -14.89 -6.11
CA PRO A 42 11.33 -13.79 -7.06
C PRO A 42 12.18 -14.20 -8.27
N ASN A 43 11.65 -13.98 -9.45
CA ASN A 43 12.38 -14.23 -10.68
C ASN A 43 13.40 -13.10 -10.95
N ARG A 44 14.26 -13.27 -11.95
CA ARG A 44 15.25 -12.23 -12.29
C ARG A 44 14.60 -10.89 -12.68
N GLN A 45 13.43 -10.92 -13.29
CA GLN A 45 12.68 -9.70 -13.65
C GLN A 45 12.18 -8.99 -12.40
N ASP A 46 11.74 -9.70 -11.37
CA ASP A 46 11.32 -9.10 -10.09
C ASP A 46 12.49 -8.45 -9.35
N LEU A 47 13.70 -9.02 -9.47
CA LEU A 47 14.93 -8.49 -8.86
C LEU A 47 15.50 -7.31 -9.64
N THR A 48 15.30 -7.27 -10.97
CA THR A 48 15.82 -6.22 -11.86
C THR A 48 14.78 -5.18 -12.23
N ALA A 49 13.51 -5.39 -11.93
CA ALA A 49 12.44 -4.40 -12.10
C ALA A 49 12.63 -3.25 -11.11
N SER A 50 13.70 -2.47 -11.33
CA SER A 50 13.93 -1.22 -10.61
C SER A 50 12.89 -0.15 -10.94
N ASP A 51 11.96 -0.44 -11.84
CA ASP A 51 11.09 0.55 -12.40
C ASP A 51 9.67 -0.01 -12.56
N ARG A 52 8.98 -0.19 -11.43
CA ARG A 52 7.52 -0.23 -11.50
C ARG A 52 7.09 1.21 -11.80
N PRO A 53 6.50 1.48 -12.98
CA PRO A 53 6.04 2.81 -13.27
C PRO A 53 5.08 3.27 -12.19
N SER A 54 5.31 4.46 -11.65
CA SER A 54 4.38 5.07 -10.71
C SER A 54 3.06 5.31 -11.43
N LEU A 55 2.01 4.66 -10.97
CA LEU A 55 0.68 4.81 -11.54
C LEU A 55 -0.05 5.94 -10.84
N VAL A 56 -0.76 6.74 -11.62
CA VAL A 56 -1.62 7.80 -11.10
C VAL A 56 -2.86 7.18 -10.46
N GLY A 57 -3.19 7.61 -9.27
CA GLY A 57 -4.36 7.15 -8.53
C GLY A 57 -5.28 8.28 -8.08
N PRO A 58 -6.44 7.94 -7.50
CA PRO A 58 -7.35 8.94 -6.95
C PRO A 58 -6.68 9.80 -5.88
N LEU A 59 -7.02 11.09 -5.86
CA LEU A 59 -6.54 12.11 -4.93
C LEU A 59 -5.05 12.47 -5.07
N ASP A 60 -4.32 11.85 -6.01
CA ASP A 60 -2.97 12.28 -6.33
C ASP A 60 -2.97 13.71 -6.92
N THR A 61 -1.93 14.46 -6.63
CA THR A 61 -1.71 15.79 -7.20
C THR A 61 -0.62 15.71 -8.25
N ILE A 62 -0.93 16.16 -9.45
CA ILE A 62 -0.04 16.17 -10.60
C ILE A 62 0.16 17.57 -11.14
N GLN A 63 1.38 17.86 -11.58
CA GLN A 63 1.70 19.03 -12.38
C GLN A 63 1.63 18.64 -13.85
N VAL A 64 0.79 19.31 -14.60
CA VAL A 64 0.70 19.20 -16.06
C VAL A 64 1.36 20.41 -16.68
N ASP A 65 2.36 20.19 -17.51
CA ASP A 65 3.06 21.25 -18.25
C ASP A 65 2.85 21.04 -19.75
N VAL A 66 2.29 22.05 -20.42
CA VAL A 66 2.05 22.04 -21.87
C VAL A 66 3.03 22.99 -22.53
N PHE A 67 3.93 22.43 -23.35
CA PHE A 67 4.97 23.20 -24.00
C PHE A 67 4.40 24.32 -24.87
N ASN A 68 4.94 25.53 -24.75
CA ASN A 68 4.49 26.77 -25.44
C ASN A 68 3.02 27.19 -25.19
N VAL A 69 2.32 26.58 -24.20
CA VAL A 69 0.95 26.97 -23.83
C VAL A 69 0.84 27.07 -22.30
N PRO A 70 1.42 28.14 -21.70
CA PRO A 70 1.45 28.27 -20.24
C PRO A 70 0.05 28.35 -19.60
N ASP A 71 -0.94 28.87 -20.33
CA ASP A 71 -2.32 28.93 -19.84
C ASP A 71 -2.96 27.58 -19.57
N LEU A 72 -2.45 26.51 -20.17
CA LEU A 72 -2.88 25.13 -19.93
C LEU A 72 -2.02 24.40 -18.89
N SER A 73 -0.85 24.97 -18.56
CA SER A 73 0.05 24.39 -17.56
C SER A 73 -0.43 24.71 -16.15
N ARG A 74 -0.70 23.66 -15.35
CA ARG A 74 -1.26 23.81 -13.99
C ARG A 74 -1.07 22.59 -13.13
N GLU A 75 -1.22 22.78 -11.85
CA GLU A 75 -1.41 21.70 -10.90
C GLU A 75 -2.87 21.26 -10.91
N VAL A 76 -3.09 19.94 -10.96
CA VAL A 76 -4.42 19.32 -11.00
C VAL A 76 -4.46 18.18 -10.02
N GLN A 77 -5.53 18.08 -9.24
CA GLN A 77 -5.81 16.94 -8.39
C GLN A 77 -6.70 15.95 -9.13
N VAL A 78 -6.35 14.68 -9.03
CA VAL A 78 -7.16 13.57 -9.54
C VAL A 78 -8.39 13.42 -8.64
N ASP A 79 -9.59 13.37 -9.20
CA ASP A 79 -10.82 13.21 -8.44
C ASP A 79 -10.93 11.79 -7.80
N ALA A 80 -11.91 11.59 -6.93
CA ALA A 80 -12.15 10.30 -6.28
C ALA A 80 -12.52 9.17 -7.27
N SER A 81 -12.98 9.53 -8.48
CA SER A 81 -13.27 8.59 -9.56
C SER A 81 -12.04 8.25 -10.40
N GLY A 82 -10.91 8.91 -10.15
CA GLY A 82 -9.64 8.70 -10.86
C GLY A 82 -9.53 9.48 -12.16
N ARG A 83 -10.24 10.60 -12.28
CA ARG A 83 -10.24 11.47 -13.46
C ARG A 83 -9.66 12.84 -13.15
N ILE A 84 -9.14 13.50 -14.16
CA ILE A 84 -8.71 14.88 -14.11
C ILE A 84 -9.57 15.73 -15.03
N SER A 85 -9.75 17.02 -14.69
CA SER A 85 -10.42 17.98 -15.52
C SER A 85 -9.43 19.05 -15.99
N MET A 86 -9.29 19.18 -17.29
CA MET A 86 -8.36 20.11 -17.91
C MET A 86 -9.11 21.07 -18.84
N PRO A 87 -8.78 22.39 -18.86
CA PRO A 87 -9.32 23.31 -19.84
C PRO A 87 -9.07 22.80 -21.26
N LEU A 88 -10.02 22.97 -22.13
CA LEU A 88 -10.01 22.57 -23.54
C LEU A 88 -9.94 21.04 -23.78
N ALA A 89 -9.21 20.27 -22.95
CA ALA A 89 -9.13 18.82 -23.07
C ALA A 89 -10.33 18.09 -22.43
N GLY A 90 -11.06 18.78 -21.51
CA GLY A 90 -12.20 18.19 -20.81
C GLY A 90 -11.79 17.24 -19.70
N THR A 91 -12.62 16.23 -19.47
CA THR A 91 -12.38 15.19 -18.43
C THR A 91 -11.64 14.00 -19.03
N ILE A 92 -10.53 13.63 -18.41
CA ILE A 92 -9.64 12.55 -18.87
C ILE A 92 -9.49 11.54 -17.73
N ASP A 93 -9.58 10.26 -18.06
CA ASP A 93 -9.32 9.17 -17.13
C ASP A 93 -7.81 9.06 -16.85
N ALA A 94 -7.42 9.20 -15.59
CA ALA A 94 -6.03 9.17 -15.13
C ALA A 94 -5.72 7.89 -14.32
N ARG A 95 -6.74 7.22 -13.80
CA ARG A 95 -6.56 6.06 -12.92
C ARG A 95 -5.76 4.95 -13.61
N GLY A 96 -4.72 4.49 -12.92
CA GLY A 96 -3.91 3.35 -13.37
C GLY A 96 -3.05 3.63 -14.60
N LYS A 97 -2.97 4.88 -15.05
CA LYS A 97 -2.05 5.30 -16.10
C LYS A 97 -0.72 5.74 -15.51
N THR A 98 0.33 5.53 -16.27
CA THR A 98 1.62 6.16 -16.02
C THR A 98 1.59 7.63 -16.39
N SER A 99 2.56 8.43 -15.90
CA SER A 99 2.71 9.84 -16.31
C SER A 99 2.80 9.99 -17.84
N ALA A 100 3.50 9.07 -18.51
CA ALA A 100 3.64 9.09 -19.97
C ALA A 100 2.33 8.79 -20.71
N GLU A 101 1.58 7.77 -20.27
CA GLU A 101 0.28 7.42 -20.87
C GLU A 101 -0.75 8.51 -20.64
N LEU A 102 -0.73 9.17 -19.48
CA LEU A 102 -1.63 10.28 -19.19
C LEU A 102 -1.25 11.52 -20.03
N ALA A 103 0.04 11.80 -20.21
CA ALA A 103 0.51 12.85 -21.10
C ALA A 103 0.00 12.64 -22.53
N GLN A 104 0.16 11.45 -23.07
CA GLN A 104 -0.36 11.08 -24.40
C GLN A 104 -1.88 11.23 -24.50
N ALA A 105 -2.63 10.88 -23.45
CA ALA A 105 -4.08 11.05 -23.43
C ALA A 105 -4.49 12.53 -23.48
N ILE A 106 -3.77 13.40 -22.76
CA ILE A 106 -3.99 14.85 -22.80
C ILE A 106 -3.62 15.41 -24.17
N GLU A 107 -2.47 15.03 -24.73
CA GLU A 107 -2.06 15.43 -26.08
C GLU A 107 -3.10 15.06 -27.12
N ALA A 108 -3.63 13.83 -27.07
CA ALA A 108 -4.67 13.36 -27.98
C ALA A 108 -5.95 14.20 -27.88
N ALA A 109 -6.34 14.59 -26.65
CA ALA A 109 -7.52 15.44 -26.41
C ALA A 109 -7.34 16.88 -26.88
N LEU A 110 -6.14 17.41 -26.85
CA LEU A 110 -5.81 18.79 -27.28
C LEU A 110 -5.56 18.89 -28.80
N ARG A 111 -5.11 17.77 -29.42
CA ARG A 111 -4.65 17.75 -30.82
C ARG A 111 -5.76 18.10 -31.80
N GLY A 112 -5.43 18.97 -32.73
CA GLY A 112 -6.29 19.31 -33.86
C GLY A 112 -7.47 20.24 -33.55
N ARG A 113 -7.85 20.41 -32.28
CA ARG A 113 -8.92 21.33 -31.88
C ARG A 113 -8.37 22.66 -31.37
N TYR A 114 -7.32 22.60 -30.53
CA TYR A 114 -6.84 23.76 -29.80
C TYR A 114 -5.33 23.99 -30.01
N VAL A 115 -4.56 22.89 -30.10
CA VAL A 115 -3.12 22.94 -30.31
C VAL A 115 -2.76 22.02 -31.46
N ARG A 116 -1.92 22.50 -32.40
CA ARG A 116 -1.53 21.69 -33.56
C ARG A 116 -0.63 20.50 -33.17
N ASN A 117 0.39 20.79 -32.38
CA ASN A 117 1.35 19.81 -31.90
C ASN A 117 1.50 19.99 -30.38
N PRO A 118 0.58 19.45 -29.57
CA PRO A 118 0.72 19.52 -28.12
C PRO A 118 1.84 18.58 -27.66
N GLU A 119 2.70 19.08 -26.80
CA GLU A 119 3.72 18.31 -26.09
C GLU A 119 3.47 18.52 -24.60
N VAL A 120 3.16 17.42 -23.90
CA VAL A 120 2.72 17.45 -22.51
C VAL A 120 3.69 16.68 -21.63
N THR A 121 4.09 17.28 -20.52
CA THR A 121 4.89 16.64 -19.49
C THR A 121 4.07 16.57 -18.20
N ILE A 122 4.11 15.42 -17.52
CA ILE A 122 3.41 15.20 -16.25
C ILE A 122 4.40 14.82 -15.17
N ASN A 123 4.36 15.57 -14.07
CA ASN A 123 5.11 15.29 -12.86
C ASN A 123 4.15 15.02 -11.70
N ILE A 124 4.29 13.91 -11.01
CA ILE A 124 3.52 13.61 -9.79
C ILE A 124 4.13 14.42 -8.64
N LYS A 125 3.36 15.36 -8.10
CA LYS A 125 3.76 16.21 -6.96
C LYS A 125 3.55 15.52 -5.63
N SER A 126 2.38 14.87 -5.48
CA SER A 126 2.02 14.16 -4.27
C SER A 126 1.17 12.94 -4.64
N SER A 127 1.55 11.78 -4.15
CA SER A 127 0.77 10.56 -4.29
C SER A 127 0.26 10.15 -2.93
N VAL A 128 -1.05 10.11 -2.79
CA VAL A 128 -1.77 9.62 -1.61
C VAL A 128 -2.47 8.29 -1.88
N SER A 129 -2.49 7.87 -3.14
CA SER A 129 -3.10 6.62 -3.59
C SER A 129 -2.22 5.40 -3.33
N GLN A 130 -0.92 5.59 -3.22
CA GLN A 130 0.06 4.53 -3.00
C GLN A 130 0.68 4.65 -1.61
N VAL A 131 -0.05 4.18 -0.61
CA VAL A 131 0.42 4.16 0.79
C VAL A 131 0.30 2.76 1.38
N VAL A 132 1.19 2.45 2.31
CA VAL A 132 1.10 1.28 3.18
C VAL A 132 0.85 1.74 4.61
N THR A 133 -0.06 1.07 5.29
CA THR A 133 -0.26 1.25 6.72
C THR A 133 0.70 0.33 7.46
N ILE A 134 1.50 0.91 8.35
CA ILE A 134 2.37 0.17 9.26
C ILE A 134 1.83 0.39 10.67
N ASP A 135 1.45 -0.69 11.30
CA ASP A 135 0.81 -0.68 12.62
C ASP A 135 1.40 -1.78 13.52
N GLY A 136 1.14 -1.69 14.81
CA GLY A 136 1.62 -2.62 15.82
C GLY A 136 2.88 -2.12 16.53
N GLN A 137 3.80 -3.04 16.85
CA GLN A 137 4.98 -2.75 17.66
C GLN A 137 6.13 -2.16 16.83
N VAL A 138 5.88 -1.00 16.22
CA VAL A 138 6.88 -0.15 15.58
C VAL A 138 7.02 1.17 16.34
N VAL A 139 8.13 1.89 16.16
CA VAL A 139 8.38 3.15 16.88
C VAL A 139 7.38 4.23 16.47
N GLU A 140 7.09 4.35 15.17
CA GLU A 140 6.11 5.31 14.65
C GLU A 140 5.09 4.59 13.74
N PRO A 141 3.96 4.13 14.30
CA PRO A 141 2.85 3.61 13.47
C PRO A 141 2.25 4.71 12.59
N GLY A 142 1.85 4.36 11.36
CA GLY A 142 1.27 5.37 10.46
C GLY A 142 1.11 4.91 9.02
N LEU A 143 0.79 5.89 8.17
CA LEU A 143 0.68 5.73 6.72
C LEU A 143 1.98 6.19 6.06
N TYR A 144 2.58 5.33 5.27
CA TYR A 144 3.85 5.61 4.60
C TYR A 144 3.70 5.48 3.08
N PRO A 145 4.26 6.41 2.30
CA PRO A 145 4.20 6.31 0.85
C PRO A 145 4.98 5.09 0.35
N VAL A 146 4.37 4.33 -0.53
CA VAL A 146 5.03 3.21 -1.21
C VAL A 146 5.92 3.78 -2.31
N THR A 147 7.22 3.69 -2.11
CA THR A 147 8.22 4.03 -3.12
C THR A 147 8.60 2.81 -3.95
N ASN A 148 9.17 3.03 -5.13
CA ASN A 148 9.78 1.96 -5.92
C ASN A 148 10.74 1.16 -5.04
N GLN A 149 10.68 -0.17 -5.11
CA GLN A 149 11.48 -1.08 -4.26
C GLN A 149 11.11 -1.07 -2.76
N MET A 150 9.86 -0.75 -2.40
CA MET A 150 9.41 -0.92 -1.02
C MET A 150 9.47 -2.41 -0.65
N THR A 151 10.30 -2.72 0.33
CA THR A 151 10.40 -4.05 0.95
C THR A 151 9.84 -3.98 2.38
N LEU A 152 9.53 -5.13 2.98
CA LEU A 152 9.11 -5.20 4.37
C LEU A 152 10.11 -4.49 5.31
N MET A 153 11.41 -4.73 5.09
CA MET A 153 12.46 -4.10 5.90
C MET A 153 12.49 -2.58 5.73
N ARG A 154 12.30 -2.08 4.50
CA ARG A 154 12.20 -0.63 4.25
C ARG A 154 10.96 -0.03 4.89
N ALA A 155 9.83 -0.73 4.83
CA ALA A 155 8.61 -0.30 5.48
C ALA A 155 8.81 -0.14 6.99
N ILE A 156 9.38 -1.14 7.66
CA ILE A 156 9.70 -1.10 9.08
C ILE A 156 10.71 0.04 9.38
N ALA A 157 11.74 0.20 8.55
CA ALA A 157 12.72 1.27 8.71
C ALA A 157 12.09 2.67 8.55
N SER A 158 11.11 2.83 7.65
CA SER A 158 10.35 4.09 7.52
C SER A 158 9.56 4.43 8.78
N ALA A 159 9.09 3.41 9.50
CA ALA A 159 8.43 3.54 10.81
C ALA A 159 9.42 3.65 11.98
N LYS A 160 10.68 4.00 11.69
CA LYS A 160 11.81 4.13 12.65
C LYS A 160 12.19 2.82 13.37
N GLY A 161 11.83 1.69 12.77
CA GLY A 161 12.18 0.37 13.29
C GLY A 161 11.14 -0.22 14.23
N LEU A 162 11.49 -1.36 14.81
CA LEU A 162 10.65 -2.06 15.78
C LEU A 162 10.79 -1.41 17.17
N SER A 163 9.71 -1.42 17.94
CA SER A 163 9.73 -0.98 19.34
C SER A 163 10.45 -2.00 20.25
N GLU A 164 10.77 -1.61 21.48
CA GLU A 164 11.39 -2.51 22.48
C GLU A 164 10.57 -3.77 22.76
N TYR A 165 9.24 -3.69 22.60
CA TYR A 165 8.33 -4.79 22.89
C TYR A 165 7.96 -5.60 21.66
N ALA A 166 8.58 -5.31 20.52
CA ALA A 166 8.28 -5.99 19.26
C ALA A 166 8.80 -7.43 19.28
N ARG A 167 7.96 -8.32 18.83
CA ARG A 167 8.39 -9.68 18.48
C ARG A 167 8.97 -9.63 17.06
N GLN A 168 10.14 -10.25 16.89
CA GLN A 168 10.88 -10.22 15.64
C GLN A 168 10.56 -11.42 14.74
N ASP A 169 9.77 -12.36 15.24
CA ASP A 169 9.52 -13.64 14.59
C ASP A 169 8.31 -13.62 13.66
N ASP A 170 7.35 -12.73 13.90
CA ASP A 170 6.07 -12.74 13.22
C ASP A 170 5.71 -11.36 12.66
N VAL A 171 5.46 -11.29 11.37
CA VAL A 171 4.92 -10.09 10.69
C VAL A 171 3.70 -10.49 9.88
N VAL A 172 2.60 -9.77 10.08
CA VAL A 172 1.37 -10.00 9.33
C VAL A 172 1.28 -9.00 8.17
N ILE A 173 1.24 -9.50 6.95
CA ILE A 173 1.04 -8.68 5.75
C ILE A 173 -0.41 -8.82 5.31
N LEU A 174 -1.18 -7.74 5.45
CA LEU A 174 -2.56 -7.66 4.98
C LEU A 174 -2.61 -7.03 3.59
N ARG A 175 -3.25 -7.68 2.64
CA ARG A 175 -3.50 -7.13 1.31
C ARG A 175 -4.85 -7.56 0.77
N THR A 176 -5.40 -6.76 -0.12
CA THR A 176 -6.60 -7.12 -0.87
C THR A 176 -6.20 -7.59 -2.26
N VAL A 177 -6.60 -8.80 -2.64
CA VAL A 177 -6.40 -9.39 -3.96
C VAL A 177 -7.76 -9.81 -4.48
N ASP A 178 -8.14 -9.33 -5.66
CA ASP A 178 -9.45 -9.62 -6.30
C ASP A 178 -10.65 -9.38 -5.36
N GLY A 179 -10.58 -8.31 -4.57
CA GLY A 179 -11.63 -7.95 -3.61
C GLY A 179 -11.66 -8.76 -2.31
N ARG A 180 -10.76 -9.74 -2.14
CA ARG A 180 -10.63 -10.56 -0.94
C ARG A 180 -9.45 -10.11 -0.10
N LYS A 181 -9.65 -10.03 1.21
CA LYS A 181 -8.56 -9.74 2.15
C LYS A 181 -7.74 -11.02 2.38
N MET A 182 -6.45 -10.91 2.24
CA MET A 182 -5.48 -11.99 2.50
C MET A 182 -4.50 -11.54 3.57
N ALA A 183 -4.20 -12.43 4.51
CA ALA A 183 -3.14 -12.24 5.49
C ALA A 183 -2.04 -13.27 5.24
N GLY A 184 -0.80 -12.80 5.07
CA GLY A 184 0.41 -13.62 5.04
C GLY A 184 1.17 -13.45 6.35
N LEU A 185 1.69 -14.57 6.87
CA LEU A 185 2.55 -14.66 8.07
C LEU A 185 3.95 -15.05 7.62
#